data_2a83e82a62e98001d101d1a22be1dee0
#
_entry.id   2a83e82a62e98001d101d1a22be1dee0
#
_cell.length_a   1.000
_cell.length_b   1.000
_cell.length_c   1.000
_cell.angle_alpha   90.00
_cell.angle_beta   90.00
_cell.angle_gamma   90.00
#
_symmetry.space_group_name_H-M   'P 1'
#
loop_
_entity.id
_entity.type
_entity.pdbx_description
1 polymer ?
#
loop_
_entity_poly.entity_id
_entity_poly.type
_entity_poly.pdbx_seq_one_letter_code
_entity_poly.pdbx_strand_id
1 'polypeptide(L)'
;MQSLLEKNGVVAYTNTKVDRVGNDYVKITKVDEQKKMKIPSAMTMLIPPFRGQTLWSRVPHLTDKNGMVKVNDFQQSHEYSNIFAVGVCVSIPPIDKETLVPLGAPKTGYVIESQGTAALKNIRTLINHEEKQMDTQPELRNRPLLNGLCITDFGNDGAVFLTLPQYPPRKTDITLHGKVAVTAKVAFEKYFLHKIRAGNTDPSYENLMLHLIGIDRVTSKKEDASA
;
A
#
# COMPACT_ATOMS: atom_id res chain seq x y z
N MET A 1 -12.71 12.39 -8.25
CA MET A 1 -12.33 12.73 -6.86
C MET A 1 -12.50 14.22 -6.56
N GLN A 2 -11.92 15.14 -7.35
CA GLN A 2 -12.00 16.57 -7.07
C GLN A 2 -13.45 17.07 -6.94
N SER A 3 -14.32 16.74 -7.88
CA SER A 3 -15.75 17.10 -7.84
C SER A 3 -16.48 16.56 -6.59
N LEU A 4 -16.10 15.39 -6.10
CA LEU A 4 -16.65 14.81 -4.88
C LEU A 4 -16.19 15.57 -3.63
N LEU A 5 -14.94 16.01 -3.58
CA LEU A 5 -14.41 16.86 -2.52
C LEU A 5 -15.14 18.22 -2.49
N GLU A 6 -15.23 18.88 -3.65
CA GLU A 6 -15.91 20.17 -3.80
C GLU A 6 -17.38 20.12 -3.38
N LYS A 7 -18.12 19.06 -3.80
CA LYS A 7 -19.51 18.81 -3.39
C LYS A 7 -19.66 18.72 -1.87
N ASN A 8 -18.64 18.22 -1.18
CA ASN A 8 -18.63 18.10 0.28
C ASN A 8 -17.95 19.28 0.99
N GLY A 9 -17.71 20.40 0.30
CA GLY A 9 -17.11 21.61 0.86
C GLY A 9 -15.62 21.46 1.20
N VAL A 10 -14.94 20.45 0.63
CA VAL A 10 -13.52 20.19 0.87
C VAL A 10 -12.68 20.87 -0.20
N VAL A 11 -11.78 21.75 0.19
CA VAL A 11 -10.80 22.38 -0.69
C VAL A 11 -9.51 21.57 -0.68
N ALA A 12 -9.10 21.02 -1.82
CA ALA A 12 -7.88 20.26 -1.97
C ALA A 12 -6.75 21.10 -2.57
N TYR A 13 -5.61 21.15 -1.91
CA TYR A 13 -4.38 21.77 -2.42
C TYR A 13 -3.41 20.66 -2.83
N THR A 14 -3.29 20.40 -4.12
CA THR A 14 -2.32 19.47 -4.70
C THR A 14 -0.95 20.11 -4.90
N ASN A 15 0.09 19.30 -5.11
CA ASN A 15 1.48 19.77 -5.30
C ASN A 15 1.94 20.74 -4.20
N THR A 16 1.53 20.45 -2.96
CA THR A 16 1.67 21.38 -1.85
C THR A 16 2.53 20.77 -0.74
N LYS A 17 3.48 21.57 -0.26
CA LYS A 17 4.29 21.26 0.91
C LYS A 17 3.77 22.03 2.12
N VAL A 18 3.63 21.36 3.25
CA VAL A 18 3.37 22.01 4.54
C VAL A 18 4.69 22.52 5.12
N ASP A 19 4.80 23.84 5.28
CA ASP A 19 6.01 24.48 5.79
C ASP A 19 5.97 24.63 7.32
N ARG A 20 4.79 24.99 7.85
CA ARG A 20 4.61 25.21 9.29
C ARG A 20 3.14 25.10 9.69
N VAL A 21 2.91 24.46 10.82
CA VAL A 21 1.61 24.50 11.55
C VAL A 21 1.75 25.45 12.72
N GLY A 22 0.82 26.44 12.80
CA GLY A 22 0.66 27.35 13.94
C GLY A 22 -0.58 27.01 14.73
N ASN A 23 -0.91 27.84 15.72
CA ASN A 23 -2.07 27.61 16.59
C ASN A 23 -3.41 27.78 15.85
N ASP A 24 -3.46 28.73 14.90
CA ASP A 24 -4.67 29.16 14.19
C ASP A 24 -4.48 29.16 12.66
N TYR A 25 -3.37 28.59 12.16
CA TYR A 25 -3.06 28.58 10.74
C TYR A 25 -2.14 27.45 10.33
N VAL A 26 -2.16 27.14 9.03
CA VAL A 26 -1.15 26.32 8.34
C VAL A 26 -0.48 27.18 7.26
N LYS A 27 0.86 27.18 7.23
CA LYS A 27 1.63 27.74 6.12
C LYS A 27 1.97 26.63 5.14
N ILE A 28 1.70 26.88 3.87
CA ILE A 28 1.95 25.95 2.78
C ILE A 28 2.68 26.65 1.64
N THR A 29 3.42 25.86 0.85
CA THR A 29 3.99 26.28 -0.43
C THR A 29 3.44 25.39 -1.53
N LYS A 30 2.75 25.98 -2.51
CA LYS A 30 2.43 25.31 -3.78
C LYS A 30 3.72 25.23 -4.59
N VAL A 31 4.20 24.01 -4.80
CA VAL A 31 5.54 23.77 -5.35
C VAL A 31 5.61 24.11 -6.83
N ASP A 32 4.53 23.86 -7.57
CA ASP A 32 4.35 24.19 -8.99
C ASP A 32 4.37 25.70 -9.27
N GLU A 33 3.73 26.49 -8.39
CA GLU A 33 3.61 27.93 -8.54
C GLU A 33 4.64 28.73 -7.73
N GLN A 34 5.47 28.05 -6.89
CA GLN A 34 6.37 28.66 -5.90
C GLN A 34 5.64 29.67 -4.98
N LYS A 35 4.35 29.48 -4.79
CA LYS A 35 3.47 30.39 -4.06
C LYS A 35 3.31 29.96 -2.62
N LYS A 36 3.63 30.87 -1.69
CA LYS A 36 3.42 30.67 -0.25
C LYS A 36 2.05 31.18 0.16
N MET A 37 1.35 30.40 0.96
CA MET A 37 0.01 30.73 1.46
C MET A 37 -0.06 30.48 2.96
N LYS A 38 -0.89 31.31 3.63
CA LYS A 38 -1.29 31.09 5.04
C LYS A 38 -2.78 30.78 5.05
N ILE A 39 -3.16 29.59 5.50
CA ILE A 39 -4.54 29.10 5.57
C ILE A 39 -4.96 29.17 7.02
N PRO A 40 -6.06 29.87 7.36
CA PRO A 40 -6.65 29.84 8.69
C PRO A 40 -7.10 28.43 9.04
N SER A 41 -6.87 27.98 10.25
CA SER A 41 -7.23 26.63 10.69
C SER A 41 -7.59 26.63 12.18
N ALA A 42 -8.80 26.29 12.52
CA ALA A 42 -9.23 26.10 13.90
C ALA A 42 -8.72 24.78 14.49
N MET A 43 -8.51 23.76 13.62
CA MET A 43 -7.94 22.48 14.01
C MET A 43 -7.11 21.94 12.84
N THR A 44 -5.93 21.44 13.14
CA THR A 44 -5.05 20.83 12.13
C THR A 44 -4.74 19.40 12.52
N MET A 45 -5.11 18.44 11.65
CA MET A 45 -4.66 17.06 11.74
C MET A 45 -3.53 16.85 10.75
N LEU A 46 -2.32 16.64 11.26
CA LEU A 46 -1.14 16.37 10.43
C LEU A 46 -0.86 14.87 10.43
N ILE A 47 -0.82 14.28 9.24
CA ILE A 47 -0.44 12.88 9.04
C ILE A 47 0.95 12.86 8.42
N PRO A 48 2.02 12.70 9.24
CA PRO A 48 3.38 12.67 8.73
C PRO A 48 3.66 11.35 7.99
N PRO A 49 4.68 11.30 7.12
CA PRO A 49 5.12 10.05 6.52
C PRO A 49 5.59 9.07 7.60
N PHE A 50 5.36 7.78 7.35
CA PHE A 50 5.84 6.72 8.23
C PHE A 50 7.36 6.69 8.31
N ARG A 51 7.86 6.33 9.49
CA ARG A 51 9.26 5.98 9.72
C ARG A 51 9.34 4.59 10.31
N GLY A 52 10.40 3.88 10.00
CA GLY A 52 10.67 2.57 10.58
C GLY A 52 11.05 2.67 12.07
N GLN A 53 10.99 1.55 12.74
CA GLN A 53 11.36 1.44 14.13
C GLN A 53 12.88 1.56 14.32
N THR A 54 13.31 2.33 15.31
CA THR A 54 14.72 2.54 15.62
C THR A 54 15.48 1.26 16.02
N LEU A 55 14.76 0.24 16.49
CA LEU A 55 15.32 -1.07 16.80
C LEU A 55 16.00 -1.70 15.58
N TRP A 56 15.34 -1.68 14.45
CA TRP A 56 15.85 -2.28 13.20
C TRP A 56 16.98 -1.50 12.56
N SER A 57 17.07 -0.20 12.81
CA SER A 57 18.17 0.62 12.29
C SER A 57 19.54 0.29 12.91
N ARG A 58 19.55 -0.49 14.01
CA ARG A 58 20.78 -1.01 14.64
C ARG A 58 21.32 -2.27 13.95
N VAL A 59 20.52 -2.90 13.09
CA VAL A 59 20.95 -4.09 12.33
C VAL A 59 21.61 -3.61 11.05
N PRO A 60 22.89 -3.92 10.81
CA PRO A 60 23.63 -3.43 9.65
C PRO A 60 22.90 -3.75 8.33
N HIS A 61 22.80 -2.75 7.46
CA HIS A 61 22.24 -2.87 6.09
C HIS A 61 20.77 -3.33 5.98
N LEU A 62 20.08 -3.65 7.09
CA LEU A 62 18.70 -4.14 7.07
C LEU A 62 17.71 -3.06 6.61
N THR A 63 17.92 -1.80 6.99
CA THR A 63 16.97 -0.72 6.74
C THR A 63 17.51 0.34 5.79
N ASP A 64 16.60 1.14 5.23
CA ASP A 64 16.93 2.38 4.54
C ASP A 64 17.16 3.54 5.53
N LYS A 65 17.44 4.74 5.00
CA LYS A 65 17.66 5.97 5.81
C LYS A 65 16.46 6.40 6.65
N ASN A 66 15.26 5.90 6.34
CA ASN A 66 14.03 6.17 7.07
C ASN A 66 13.70 5.07 8.10
N GLY A 67 14.57 4.06 8.24
CA GLY A 67 14.37 2.92 9.13
C GLY A 67 13.41 1.86 8.58
N MET A 68 13.03 1.93 7.30
CA MET A 68 12.18 0.93 6.64
C MET A 68 13.03 -0.25 6.18
N VAL A 69 12.52 -1.47 6.35
CA VAL A 69 13.23 -2.70 5.98
C VAL A 69 13.33 -2.83 4.45
N LYS A 70 14.56 -3.03 3.96
CA LYS A 70 14.82 -3.27 2.54
C LYS A 70 14.59 -4.73 2.21
N VAL A 71 13.72 -4.99 1.24
CA VAL A 71 13.41 -6.33 0.75
C VAL A 71 13.53 -6.41 -0.76
N ASN A 72 13.77 -7.63 -1.25
CA ASN A 72 13.67 -7.97 -2.65
C ASN A 72 12.20 -8.20 -3.07
N ASP A 73 11.97 -8.54 -4.32
CA ASP A 73 10.63 -8.82 -4.88
C ASP A 73 9.88 -9.95 -4.17
N PHE A 74 10.60 -10.81 -3.45
CA PHE A 74 10.06 -11.96 -2.73
C PHE A 74 9.76 -11.65 -1.26
N GLN A 75 9.86 -10.39 -0.84
CA GLN A 75 9.70 -9.89 0.53
C GLN A 75 10.79 -10.39 1.50
N GLN A 76 11.90 -10.88 0.99
CA GLN A 76 13.07 -11.30 1.75
C GLN A 76 14.08 -10.16 1.85
N SER A 77 14.75 -9.99 2.97
CA SER A 77 15.85 -9.03 3.11
C SER A 77 16.96 -9.30 2.10
N HIS A 78 17.58 -8.24 1.58
CA HIS A 78 18.74 -8.37 0.69
C HIS A 78 19.96 -8.95 1.38
N GLU A 79 20.11 -8.73 2.70
CA GLU A 79 21.31 -9.12 3.47
C GLU A 79 21.08 -10.40 4.28
N TYR A 80 19.85 -10.64 4.71
CA TYR A 80 19.54 -11.71 5.65
C TYR A 80 18.50 -12.65 5.06
N SER A 81 18.95 -13.84 4.62
CA SER A 81 18.07 -14.81 3.95
C SER A 81 16.95 -15.38 4.81
N ASN A 82 17.08 -15.30 6.12
CA ASN A 82 16.09 -15.73 7.10
C ASN A 82 15.16 -14.60 7.59
N ILE A 83 15.29 -13.37 7.07
CA ILE A 83 14.45 -12.23 7.44
C ILE A 83 13.53 -11.87 6.27
N PHE A 84 12.23 -11.86 6.57
CA PHE A 84 11.18 -11.38 5.69
C PHE A 84 10.49 -10.19 6.33
N ALA A 85 10.08 -9.21 5.53
CA ALA A 85 9.31 -8.07 6.01
C ALA A 85 8.16 -7.76 5.06
N VAL A 86 7.02 -7.40 5.66
CA VAL A 86 5.77 -7.11 4.94
C VAL A 86 5.06 -5.91 5.55
N GLY A 87 4.21 -5.27 4.77
CA GLY A 87 3.35 -4.20 5.26
C GLY A 87 4.05 -2.85 5.40
N VAL A 88 3.64 -2.08 6.42
CA VAL A 88 4.02 -0.68 6.57
C VAL A 88 5.51 -0.48 6.80
N CYS A 89 6.19 -1.47 7.39
CA CYS A 89 7.62 -1.39 7.70
C CYS A 89 8.55 -1.58 6.49
N VAL A 90 8.00 -1.98 5.34
CA VAL A 90 8.81 -2.25 4.14
C VAL A 90 9.14 -0.97 3.39
N SER A 91 10.39 -0.85 2.94
CA SER A 91 10.83 0.21 2.04
C SER A 91 10.32 -0.08 0.62
N ILE A 92 9.23 0.59 0.24
CA ILE A 92 8.69 0.53 -1.11
C ILE A 92 9.10 1.80 -1.84
N PRO A 93 9.70 1.71 -3.03
CA PRO A 93 10.08 2.91 -3.79
C PRO A 93 8.85 3.76 -4.14
N PRO A 94 9.03 5.07 -4.34
CA PRO A 94 7.92 5.94 -4.76
C PRO A 94 7.33 5.48 -6.09
N ILE A 95 6.01 5.61 -6.22
CA ILE A 95 5.26 5.23 -7.43
C ILE A 95 5.69 6.07 -8.64
N ASP A 96 5.95 7.34 -8.39
CA ASP A 96 6.26 8.31 -9.43
C ASP A 96 7.44 9.17 -8.99
N LYS A 97 8.43 9.26 -9.87
CA LYS A 97 9.61 10.12 -9.69
C LYS A 97 9.41 11.50 -10.34
N GLU A 98 8.36 11.66 -11.13
CA GLU A 98 8.10 12.87 -11.92
C GLU A 98 7.22 13.88 -11.17
N THR A 99 6.55 13.48 -10.09
CA THR A 99 5.76 14.42 -9.30
C THR A 99 6.65 15.34 -8.47
N LEU A 100 6.32 16.64 -8.47
CA LEU A 100 7.03 17.67 -7.69
C LEU A 100 7.05 17.38 -6.19
N VAL A 101 6.03 16.69 -5.69
CA VAL A 101 5.98 16.11 -4.34
C VAL A 101 5.98 14.59 -4.48
N PRO A 102 7.03 13.89 -4.02
CA PRO A 102 7.11 12.44 -4.17
C PRO A 102 5.91 11.72 -3.56
N LEU A 103 5.27 10.85 -4.33
CA LEU A 103 4.16 10.02 -3.89
C LEU A 103 4.69 8.67 -3.44
N GLY A 104 4.53 8.36 -2.15
CA GLY A 104 4.78 7.02 -1.65
C GLY A 104 3.74 6.02 -2.13
N ALA A 105 4.14 4.75 -2.24
CA ALA A 105 3.18 3.68 -2.51
C ALA A 105 2.15 3.60 -1.38
N PRO A 106 0.83 3.52 -1.71
CA PRO A 106 -0.19 3.31 -0.69
C PRO A 106 0.05 1.98 0.04
N LYS A 107 0.22 2.05 1.35
CA LYS A 107 0.37 0.86 2.20
C LYS A 107 -1.01 0.44 2.71
N THR A 108 -1.88 0.07 1.77
CA THR A 108 -3.26 -0.36 2.05
C THR A 108 -3.30 -1.80 2.57
N GLY A 109 -4.40 -2.18 3.22
CA GLY A 109 -4.61 -3.55 3.70
C GLY A 109 -4.44 -4.60 2.61
N TYR A 110 -4.95 -4.33 1.39
CA TYR A 110 -4.79 -5.22 0.25
C TYR A 110 -3.31 -5.48 -0.11
N VAL A 111 -2.49 -4.42 -0.18
CA VAL A 111 -1.05 -4.53 -0.47
C VAL A 111 -0.34 -5.31 0.63
N ILE A 112 -0.68 -5.04 1.89
CA ILE A 112 -0.12 -5.74 3.05
C ILE A 112 -0.45 -7.23 3.01
N GLU A 113 -1.69 -7.61 2.70
CA GLU A 113 -2.11 -9.01 2.55
C GLU A 113 -1.42 -9.70 1.37
N SER A 114 -1.24 -9.01 0.24
CA SER A 114 -0.49 -9.53 -0.92
C SER A 114 0.97 -9.83 -0.56
N GLN A 115 1.62 -8.91 0.15
CA GLN A 115 2.99 -9.11 0.65
C GLN A 115 3.06 -10.27 1.65
N GLY A 116 2.11 -10.34 2.61
CA GLY A 116 2.03 -11.41 3.59
C GLY A 116 1.86 -12.77 2.94
N THR A 117 0.97 -12.88 1.96
CA THR A 117 0.73 -14.13 1.22
C THR A 117 1.96 -14.56 0.42
N ALA A 118 2.65 -13.63 -0.24
CA ALA A 118 3.88 -13.92 -0.97
C ALA A 118 5.00 -14.39 -0.03
N ALA A 119 5.23 -13.66 1.07
CA ALA A 119 6.24 -14.01 2.07
C ALA A 119 5.98 -15.40 2.69
N LEU A 120 4.73 -15.69 3.08
CA LEU A 120 4.35 -16.98 3.64
C LEU A 120 4.65 -18.15 2.68
N LYS A 121 4.27 -18.00 1.40
CA LYS A 121 4.56 -19.03 0.38
C LYS A 121 6.06 -19.24 0.19
N ASN A 122 6.86 -18.16 0.20
CA ASN A 122 8.30 -18.23 0.06
C ASN A 122 8.97 -18.84 1.30
N ILE A 123 8.55 -18.46 2.51
CA ILE A 123 9.03 -19.07 3.77
C ILE A 123 8.74 -20.58 3.77
N ARG A 124 7.52 -20.97 3.38
CA ARG A 124 7.16 -22.40 3.26
C ARG A 124 8.07 -23.14 2.27
N THR A 125 8.46 -22.49 1.17
CA THR A 125 9.42 -23.07 0.21
C THR A 125 10.76 -23.32 0.87
N LEU A 126 11.27 -22.36 1.67
CA LEU A 126 12.54 -22.53 2.40
C LEU A 126 12.48 -23.67 3.41
N ILE A 127 11.43 -23.71 4.24
CA ILE A 127 11.23 -24.77 5.26
C ILE A 127 11.16 -26.14 4.60
N ASN A 128 10.31 -26.30 3.57
CA ASN A 128 10.18 -27.58 2.87
C ASN A 128 11.48 -28.04 2.21
N HIS A 129 12.30 -27.10 1.76
CA HIS A 129 13.61 -27.39 1.16
C HIS A 129 14.59 -27.91 2.23
N GLU A 130 14.63 -27.23 3.38
CA GLU A 130 15.46 -27.61 4.52
C GLU A 130 15.04 -28.99 5.09
N GLU A 131 13.74 -29.22 5.30
CA GLU A 131 13.20 -30.49 5.79
C GLU A 131 13.52 -31.67 4.87
N LYS A 132 13.54 -31.45 3.54
CA LYS A 132 13.88 -32.48 2.56
C LYS A 132 15.37 -32.66 2.34
N GLN A 133 16.23 -31.91 3.02
CA GLN A 133 17.69 -31.93 2.89
C GLN A 133 18.17 -31.88 1.43
N MET A 134 17.54 -30.99 0.64
CA MET A 134 17.87 -30.86 -0.79
C MET A 134 19.21 -30.14 -0.96
N ASP A 135 20.11 -30.68 -1.77
CA ASP A 135 21.45 -30.10 -2.05
C ASP A 135 21.41 -28.85 -2.95
N THR A 136 20.24 -28.50 -3.46
CA THR A 136 20.07 -27.34 -4.35
C THR A 136 19.71 -26.08 -3.55
N GLN A 137 19.94 -24.91 -4.12
CA GLN A 137 19.44 -23.66 -3.52
C GLN A 137 17.92 -23.52 -3.75
N PRO A 138 17.14 -23.15 -2.71
CA PRO A 138 15.70 -22.94 -2.85
C PRO A 138 15.40 -21.73 -3.73
N GLU A 139 14.60 -21.92 -4.75
CA GLU A 139 14.16 -20.82 -5.63
C GLU A 139 12.87 -20.18 -5.11
N LEU A 140 12.94 -18.92 -4.69
CA LEU A 140 11.75 -18.14 -4.33
C LEU A 140 11.04 -17.68 -5.61
N ARG A 141 9.72 -17.85 -5.69
CA ARG A 141 8.95 -17.59 -6.91
C ARG A 141 7.76 -16.66 -6.69
N ASN A 142 7.33 -16.50 -5.43
CA ASN A 142 6.10 -15.78 -5.14
C ASN A 142 6.39 -14.30 -4.94
N ARG A 143 5.78 -13.44 -5.78
CA ARG A 143 5.87 -11.98 -5.71
C ARG A 143 4.51 -11.39 -5.40
N PRO A 144 4.40 -10.39 -4.51
CA PRO A 144 3.13 -9.71 -4.29
C PRO A 144 2.75 -8.89 -5.54
N LEU A 145 1.47 -8.92 -5.89
CA LEU A 145 0.91 -8.01 -6.86
C LEU A 145 0.47 -6.73 -6.13
N LEU A 146 1.12 -5.63 -6.49
CA LEU A 146 0.84 -4.33 -5.90
C LEU A 146 -0.31 -3.66 -6.67
N ASN A 147 -1.53 -4.16 -6.44
CA ASN A 147 -2.75 -3.61 -7.02
C ASN A 147 -3.37 -2.58 -6.06
N GLY A 148 -4.08 -1.61 -6.62
CA GLY A 148 -4.79 -0.60 -5.85
C GLY A 148 -6.28 -0.93 -5.75
N LEU A 149 -6.75 -1.24 -4.55
CA LEU A 149 -8.16 -1.31 -4.23
C LEU A 149 -8.42 -0.39 -3.04
N CYS A 150 -9.24 0.64 -3.25
CA CYS A 150 -9.56 1.62 -2.23
C CYS A 150 -11.05 1.96 -2.27
N ILE A 151 -11.65 2.06 -1.09
CA ILE A 151 -13.03 2.52 -0.90
C ILE A 151 -12.99 3.78 -0.04
N THR A 152 -13.45 4.89 -0.59
CA THR A 152 -13.61 6.15 0.14
C THR A 152 -15.07 6.35 0.50
N ASP A 153 -15.31 6.98 1.64
CA ASP A 153 -16.63 7.22 2.20
C ASP A 153 -16.75 8.70 2.63
N PHE A 154 -17.80 9.35 2.17
CA PHE A 154 -18.20 10.70 2.52
C PHE A 154 -19.57 10.71 3.22
N GLY A 155 -19.95 9.64 3.91
CA GLY A 155 -21.21 9.46 4.59
C GLY A 155 -22.33 8.98 3.65
N ASN A 156 -22.92 9.87 2.88
CA ASN A 156 -24.02 9.54 1.94
C ASN A 156 -23.54 9.26 0.52
N ASP A 157 -22.25 9.43 0.25
CA ASP A 157 -21.62 9.25 -1.06
C ASP A 157 -20.24 8.64 -0.87
N GLY A 158 -19.65 8.14 -1.96
CA GLY A 158 -18.31 7.55 -1.88
C GLY A 158 -17.74 7.21 -3.25
N ALA A 159 -16.55 6.63 -3.24
CA ALA A 159 -15.94 6.11 -4.46
C ALA A 159 -15.16 4.82 -4.19
N VAL A 160 -15.22 3.90 -5.13
CA VAL A 160 -14.36 2.70 -5.20
C VAL A 160 -13.37 2.91 -6.32
N PHE A 161 -12.10 2.73 -6.02
CA PHE A 161 -11.00 2.80 -6.98
C PHE A 161 -10.38 1.41 -7.12
N LEU A 162 -10.23 0.98 -8.37
CA LEU A 162 -9.52 -0.24 -8.72
C LEU A 162 -8.45 0.11 -9.76
N THR A 163 -7.18 -0.08 -9.41
CA THR A 163 -6.03 0.13 -10.30
C THR A 163 -5.18 -1.13 -10.36
N LEU A 164 -4.98 -1.66 -11.56
CA LEU A 164 -4.26 -2.92 -11.81
C LEU A 164 -3.20 -2.71 -12.91
N PRO A 165 -1.92 -2.75 -12.59
CA PRO A 165 -1.32 -2.62 -11.25
C PRO A 165 -1.45 -1.19 -10.68
N GLN A 166 -1.09 -1.01 -9.42
CA GLN A 166 -1.05 0.31 -8.77
C GLN A 166 -0.01 1.24 -9.45
N TYR A 167 1.11 0.66 -9.87
CA TYR A 167 2.19 1.36 -10.57
C TYR A 167 1.92 1.45 -12.08
N PRO A 168 2.23 2.56 -12.73
CA PRO A 168 2.20 2.64 -14.19
C PRO A 168 3.20 1.66 -14.85
N PRO A 169 2.91 1.17 -16.07
CA PRO A 169 1.69 1.40 -16.83
C PRO A 169 0.49 0.60 -16.28
N ARG A 170 -0.64 1.28 -16.09
CA ARG A 170 -1.87 0.66 -15.59
C ARG A 170 -2.64 0.00 -16.72
N LYS A 171 -3.04 -1.27 -16.51
CA LYS A 171 -3.90 -2.02 -17.43
C LYS A 171 -5.37 -1.74 -17.18
N THR A 172 -5.72 -1.47 -15.92
CA THR A 172 -7.09 -1.20 -15.48
C THR A 172 -7.09 -0.05 -14.51
N ASP A 173 -7.96 0.94 -14.76
CA ASP A 173 -8.19 2.07 -13.85
C ASP A 173 -9.69 2.37 -13.84
N ILE A 174 -10.39 1.86 -12.82
CA ILE A 174 -11.84 1.96 -12.69
C ILE A 174 -12.17 2.78 -11.45
N THR A 175 -13.07 3.74 -11.61
CA THR A 175 -13.62 4.50 -10.50
C THR A 175 -15.13 4.43 -10.54
N LEU A 176 -15.75 3.92 -9.47
CA LEU A 176 -17.19 3.88 -9.28
C LEU A 176 -17.58 4.87 -8.18
N HIS A 177 -18.60 5.67 -8.41
CA HIS A 177 -19.10 6.69 -7.49
C HIS A 177 -20.51 6.38 -7.00
N GLY A 178 -20.87 6.97 -5.86
CA GLY A 178 -22.23 6.98 -5.35
C GLY A 178 -22.49 5.99 -4.22
N LYS A 179 -23.76 5.73 -3.95
CA LYS A 179 -24.24 4.88 -2.84
C LYS A 179 -23.68 3.44 -2.89
N VAL A 180 -23.32 2.95 -4.08
CA VAL A 180 -22.69 1.63 -4.25
C VAL A 180 -21.39 1.54 -3.47
N ALA A 181 -20.58 2.61 -3.43
CA ALA A 181 -19.34 2.65 -2.66
C ALA A 181 -19.60 2.56 -1.15
N VAL A 182 -20.64 3.25 -0.65
CA VAL A 182 -21.01 3.20 0.77
C VAL A 182 -21.48 1.78 1.13
N THR A 183 -22.34 1.17 0.30
CA THR A 183 -22.79 -0.22 0.51
C THR A 183 -21.62 -1.21 0.49
N ALA A 184 -20.69 -1.06 -0.46
CA ALA A 184 -19.49 -1.90 -0.56
C ALA A 184 -18.63 -1.77 0.71
N LYS A 185 -18.49 -0.57 1.27
CA LYS A 185 -17.75 -0.35 2.51
C LYS A 185 -18.39 -1.04 3.71
N VAL A 186 -19.71 -0.91 3.89
CA VAL A 186 -20.45 -1.60 4.95
C VAL A 186 -20.35 -3.12 4.82
N ALA A 187 -20.46 -3.64 3.60
CA ALA A 187 -20.29 -5.07 3.33
C ALA A 187 -18.87 -5.53 3.66
N PHE A 188 -17.86 -4.76 3.24
CA PHE A 188 -16.45 -5.04 3.55
C PHE A 188 -16.18 -5.03 5.06
N GLU A 189 -16.72 -4.06 5.80
CA GLU A 189 -16.57 -4.00 7.25
C GLU A 189 -17.13 -5.26 7.94
N LYS A 190 -18.37 -5.64 7.61
CA LYS A 190 -19.01 -6.85 8.15
C LYS A 190 -18.20 -8.10 7.82
N TYR A 191 -17.76 -8.21 6.57
CA TYR A 191 -16.92 -9.32 6.12
C TYR A 191 -15.61 -9.39 6.90
N PHE A 192 -14.90 -8.27 7.01
CA PHE A 192 -13.61 -8.19 7.69
C PHE A 192 -13.71 -8.52 9.17
N LEU A 193 -14.73 -8.00 9.86
CA LEU A 193 -15.00 -8.35 11.26
C LEU A 193 -15.33 -9.83 11.45
N HIS A 194 -16.09 -10.42 10.51
CA HIS A 194 -16.37 -11.85 10.52
C HIS A 194 -15.09 -12.68 10.35
N LYS A 195 -14.26 -12.33 9.38
CA LYS A 195 -12.97 -12.97 9.11
C LYS A 195 -12.06 -12.98 10.34
N ILE A 196 -11.95 -11.83 11.03
CA ILE A 196 -11.16 -11.71 12.27
C ILE A 196 -11.74 -12.58 13.39
N ARG A 197 -13.05 -12.53 13.61
CA ARG A 197 -13.71 -13.33 14.67
C ARG A 197 -13.58 -14.82 14.44
N ALA A 198 -13.63 -15.25 13.19
CA ALA A 198 -13.46 -16.65 12.80
C ALA A 198 -12.00 -17.14 12.89
N GLY A 199 -11.03 -16.24 13.04
CA GLY A 199 -9.60 -16.57 13.04
C GLY A 199 -9.09 -17.10 11.70
N ASN A 200 -9.88 -17.00 10.63
CA ASN A 200 -9.50 -17.45 9.30
C ASN A 200 -9.03 -16.27 8.46
N THR A 201 -7.73 -16.11 8.36
CA THR A 201 -7.09 -14.96 7.68
C THR A 201 -6.95 -15.13 6.17
N ASP A 202 -7.11 -16.34 5.64
CA ASP A 202 -7.01 -16.65 4.19
C ASP A 202 -8.10 -17.65 3.76
N PRO A 203 -9.39 -17.26 3.80
CA PRO A 203 -10.47 -18.15 3.41
C PRO A 203 -10.43 -18.41 1.90
N SER A 204 -10.55 -19.67 1.50
CA SER A 204 -10.46 -20.11 0.10
C SER A 204 -11.45 -19.40 -0.83
N TYR A 205 -12.64 -19.08 -0.34
CA TYR A 205 -13.65 -18.36 -1.11
C TYR A 205 -13.24 -16.92 -1.45
N GLU A 206 -12.40 -16.27 -0.62
CA GLU A 206 -11.91 -14.92 -0.88
C GLU A 206 -10.97 -14.89 -2.09
N ASN A 207 -10.02 -15.83 -2.13
CA ASN A 207 -9.12 -15.96 -3.27
C ASN A 207 -9.90 -16.29 -4.55
N LEU A 208 -10.93 -17.15 -4.48
CA LEU A 208 -11.80 -17.44 -5.61
C LEU A 208 -12.56 -16.20 -6.09
N MET A 209 -13.16 -15.44 -5.16
CA MET A 209 -13.92 -14.22 -5.50
C MET A 209 -13.03 -13.14 -6.10
N LEU A 210 -11.84 -12.93 -5.56
CA LEU A 210 -10.87 -11.99 -6.11
C LEU A 210 -10.43 -12.41 -7.53
N HIS A 211 -10.15 -13.70 -7.72
CA HIS A 211 -9.76 -14.24 -9.03
C HIS A 211 -10.87 -14.06 -10.08
N LEU A 212 -12.13 -14.30 -9.72
CA LEU A 212 -13.28 -14.10 -10.61
C LEU A 212 -13.44 -12.64 -11.10
N ILE A 213 -13.00 -11.67 -10.33
CA ILE A 213 -12.99 -10.25 -10.72
C ILE A 213 -11.63 -9.78 -11.26
N GLY A 214 -10.73 -10.73 -11.58
CA GLY A 214 -9.43 -10.45 -12.18
C GLY A 214 -8.39 -9.88 -11.21
N ILE A 215 -8.58 -10.07 -9.91
CA ILE A 215 -7.65 -9.58 -8.87
C ILE A 215 -6.92 -10.77 -8.25
N ASP A 216 -5.65 -10.91 -8.56
CA ASP A 216 -4.75 -11.84 -7.89
C ASP A 216 -3.87 -11.10 -6.87
N ARG A 217 -3.54 -11.75 -5.76
CA ARG A 217 -2.65 -11.20 -4.73
C ARG A 217 -1.18 -11.45 -5.01
N VAL A 218 -0.88 -12.58 -5.65
CA VAL A 218 0.48 -13.08 -5.82
C VAL A 218 0.66 -13.63 -7.22
N THR A 219 1.81 -13.38 -7.82
CA THR A 219 2.23 -14.05 -9.05
C THR A 219 3.46 -14.91 -8.80
N SER A 220 3.52 -16.08 -9.46
CA SER A 220 4.71 -16.93 -9.54
C SER A 220 5.39 -16.87 -10.90
N LYS A 221 4.87 -16.07 -11.85
CA LYS A 221 5.47 -15.86 -13.15
C LYS A 221 6.71 -14.96 -13.00
N LYS A 222 7.81 -15.30 -13.69
CA LYS A 222 8.84 -14.31 -13.98
C LYS A 222 8.16 -13.27 -14.87
N GLU A 223 7.97 -12.05 -14.37
CA GLU A 223 7.75 -10.94 -15.28
C GLU A 223 9.00 -10.78 -16.09
N ASP A 224 8.89 -10.95 -17.40
CA ASP A 224 9.94 -10.57 -18.31
C ASP A 224 10.25 -9.09 -18.03
N ALA A 225 11.50 -8.82 -17.66
CA ALA A 225 12.01 -7.48 -17.44
C ALA A 225 12.18 -6.80 -18.81
N SER A 226 11.06 -6.60 -19.52
CA SER A 226 11.02 -5.93 -20.82
C SER A 226 9.68 -5.20 -20.98
N ALA A 227 9.64 -3.98 -20.44
CA ALA A 227 8.89 -2.86 -21.01
C ALA A 227 9.46 -1.56 -20.45
#